data_e9b8df5f02a73f800141b4baaf80042a
#
_entry.id   e9b8df5f02a73f800141b4baaf80042a
#
_cell.length_a   1.000
_cell.length_b   1.000
_cell.length_c   1.000
_cell.angle_alpha   90.00
_cell.angle_beta   90.00
_cell.angle_gamma   90.00
#
_symmetry.space_group_name_H-M   'P 1'
#
loop_
_entity.id
_entity.type
_entity.pdbx_description
1 polymer ?
#
loop_
_entity_poly.entity_id
_entity_poly.type
_entity_poly.pdbx_seq_one_letter_code
_entity_poly.pdbx_strand_id
1 'polypeptide(L)'
;KPDTDAKVLGLSPLPRHFYRQVGSDFIERYQWRIAPTTGPYVIHEKDLKKGRSVRLSRNPQWWAGNKKQWRYRYNVDAINLTVIRDTAKEFEAFKRGDIDQISLNLAEYWHEKLPDNDPDVAAGYIEKKVFYNQKPRPPYGLWINTSQPMLDELNIRLGIQSATHWQLVIDKFFRGDYQRLATANDGYGKFSHPSLRARQFDIKLALD
;
A
#
# COMPACT_ATOMS: atom_id res chain seq x y z
N LYS A 1 -1.31 -17.99 -24.06
CA LYS A 1 -0.43 -16.79 -24.03
C LYS A 1 0.05 -16.57 -22.61
N PRO A 2 1.35 -16.24 -22.36
CA PRO A 2 1.93 -16.15 -21.01
C PRO A 2 1.16 -15.26 -20.04
N ASP A 3 0.61 -14.16 -20.54
CA ASP A 3 -0.10 -13.17 -19.69
C ASP A 3 -1.50 -13.61 -19.23
N THR A 4 -2.13 -14.52 -19.96
CA THR A 4 -3.45 -15.05 -19.57
C THR A 4 -3.28 -16.07 -18.45
N ASP A 5 -2.24 -16.87 -18.53
CA ASP A 5 -1.94 -17.91 -17.53
C ASP A 5 -1.51 -17.31 -16.20
N ALA A 6 -0.73 -16.22 -16.21
CA ALA A 6 -0.34 -15.50 -15.00
C ALA A 6 -1.53 -14.88 -14.25
N LYS A 7 -2.59 -14.47 -14.96
CA LYS A 7 -3.81 -13.90 -14.35
C LYS A 7 -4.75 -14.96 -13.79
N VAL A 8 -4.83 -16.10 -14.46
CA VAL A 8 -5.56 -17.29 -13.94
C VAL A 8 -4.82 -17.90 -12.76
N LEU A 9 -3.48 -17.87 -12.78
CA LEU A 9 -2.61 -18.31 -11.69
C LEU A 9 -2.54 -17.31 -10.51
N GLY A 10 -3.18 -16.17 -10.60
CA GLY A 10 -3.41 -15.26 -9.47
C GLY A 10 -4.33 -15.83 -8.37
N LEU A 11 -4.89 -17.02 -8.60
CA LEU A 11 -5.58 -17.79 -7.58
C LEU A 11 -4.56 -18.32 -6.56
N SER A 12 -4.63 -17.81 -5.35
CA SER A 12 -3.85 -18.35 -4.22
C SER A 12 -4.58 -19.57 -3.66
N PRO A 13 -4.08 -20.79 -3.89
CA PRO A 13 -4.71 -21.98 -3.34
C PRO A 13 -4.64 -21.96 -1.81
N LEU A 14 -5.77 -22.24 -1.18
CA LEU A 14 -5.87 -22.32 0.27
C LEU A 14 -5.75 -23.79 0.73
N PRO A 15 -5.12 -24.05 1.90
CA PRO A 15 -4.98 -25.40 2.43
C PRO A 15 -6.34 -25.93 2.90
N ARG A 16 -6.95 -26.84 2.10
CA ARG A 16 -8.27 -27.43 2.40
C ARG A 16 -8.35 -28.05 3.77
N HIS A 17 -7.29 -28.71 4.21
CA HIS A 17 -7.27 -29.36 5.53
C HIS A 17 -7.37 -28.38 6.70
N PHE A 18 -6.97 -27.12 6.49
CA PHE A 18 -7.07 -26.06 7.49
C PHE A 18 -8.44 -25.36 7.40
N TYR A 19 -8.88 -25.00 6.19
CA TYR A 19 -10.13 -24.26 5.96
C TYR A 19 -11.33 -25.20 5.65
N ARG A 20 -11.51 -26.24 6.47
CA ARG A 20 -12.56 -27.26 6.21
C ARG A 20 -13.97 -26.78 6.41
N GLN A 21 -14.16 -25.83 7.30
CA GLN A 21 -15.48 -25.36 7.70
C GLN A 21 -15.72 -23.96 7.13
N VAL A 22 -16.62 -23.90 6.17
CA VAL A 22 -17.04 -22.66 5.51
C VAL A 22 -18.46 -22.35 5.98
N GLY A 23 -18.67 -21.14 6.50
CA GLY A 23 -19.96 -20.67 7.01
C GLY A 23 -19.93 -19.18 7.33
N SER A 24 -21.03 -18.66 7.87
CA SER A 24 -21.13 -17.25 8.27
C SER A 24 -20.12 -16.84 9.33
N ASP A 25 -19.66 -17.79 10.13
CA ASP A 25 -18.65 -17.62 11.18
C ASP A 25 -17.20 -17.81 10.69
N PHE A 26 -16.96 -17.87 9.39
CA PHE A 26 -15.64 -18.14 8.80
C PHE A 26 -14.57 -17.15 9.30
N ILE A 27 -14.88 -15.86 9.35
CA ILE A 27 -13.95 -14.82 9.80
C ILE A 27 -13.60 -15.03 11.27
N GLU A 28 -14.58 -15.19 12.14
CA GLU A 28 -14.36 -15.41 13.57
C GLU A 28 -13.50 -16.66 13.83
N ARG A 29 -13.75 -17.70 13.08
CA ARG A 29 -13.07 -19.00 13.22
C ARG A 29 -11.61 -18.95 12.80
N TYR A 30 -11.27 -18.20 11.74
CA TYR A 30 -9.95 -18.29 11.11
C TYR A 30 -9.08 -17.03 11.22
N GLN A 31 -9.65 -15.85 11.54
CA GLN A 31 -8.90 -14.58 11.53
C GLN A 31 -7.66 -14.54 12.44
N TRP A 32 -7.63 -15.37 13.50
CA TRP A 32 -6.52 -15.41 14.45
C TRP A 32 -5.77 -16.74 14.47
N ARG A 33 -6.12 -17.65 13.59
CA ARG A 33 -5.43 -18.92 13.45
C ARG A 33 -4.32 -18.80 12.40
N ILE A 34 -3.15 -19.31 12.73
CA ILE A 34 -2.02 -19.30 11.80
C ILE A 34 -2.22 -20.42 10.79
N ALA A 35 -2.47 -20.02 9.54
CA ALA A 35 -2.59 -20.98 8.45
C ALA A 35 -1.24 -21.61 8.10
N PRO A 36 -1.22 -22.88 7.70
CA PRO A 36 -0.03 -23.50 7.13
C PRO A 36 0.47 -22.70 5.91
N THR A 37 1.77 -22.54 5.79
CA THR A 37 2.40 -21.82 4.69
C THR A 37 3.40 -22.68 3.94
N THR A 38 3.54 -22.44 2.64
CA THR A 38 4.62 -22.98 1.81
C THR A 38 5.75 -21.97 1.59
N GLY A 39 5.67 -20.82 2.27
CA GLY A 39 6.62 -19.72 2.16
C GLY A 39 7.93 -19.93 2.93
N PRO A 40 8.90 -19.03 2.72
CA PRO A 40 10.21 -19.08 3.37
C PRO A 40 10.19 -18.69 4.85
N TYR A 41 9.10 -18.12 5.34
CA TYR A 41 8.93 -17.74 6.74
C TYR A 41 7.70 -18.39 7.34
N VAL A 42 7.79 -18.67 8.63
CA VAL A 42 6.72 -19.24 9.44
C VAL A 42 6.44 -18.35 10.65
N ILE A 43 5.18 -18.35 11.09
CA ILE A 43 4.75 -17.72 12.35
C ILE A 43 4.46 -18.84 13.35
N HIS A 44 5.01 -18.76 14.55
CA HIS A 44 4.63 -19.65 15.65
C HIS A 44 3.61 -18.95 16.55
N GLU A 45 2.71 -19.69 17.18
CA GLU A 45 1.64 -19.11 18.03
C GLU A 45 2.20 -18.20 19.13
N LYS A 46 3.33 -18.58 19.74
CA LYS A 46 4.04 -17.77 20.74
C LYS A 46 4.52 -16.41 20.24
N ASP A 47 4.71 -16.27 18.91
CA ASP A 47 5.25 -15.10 18.25
C ASP A 47 4.15 -14.14 17.75
N LEU A 48 2.88 -14.53 17.90
CA LEU A 48 1.73 -13.70 17.59
C LEU A 48 1.21 -13.00 18.86
N LYS A 49 1.48 -11.72 18.99
CA LYS A 49 1.00 -10.87 20.09
C LYS A 49 -0.06 -9.92 19.54
N LYS A 50 -1.33 -10.27 19.70
CA LYS A 50 -2.49 -9.52 19.17
C LYS A 50 -2.39 -8.03 19.50
N GLY A 51 -2.51 -7.17 18.47
CA GLY A 51 -2.45 -5.72 18.60
C GLY A 51 -1.08 -5.14 18.94
N ARG A 52 -0.02 -5.94 19.03
CA ARG A 52 1.32 -5.52 19.40
C ARG A 52 2.38 -5.87 18.36
N SER A 53 2.57 -7.16 18.08
CA SER A 53 3.63 -7.57 17.16
C SER A 53 3.40 -8.97 16.61
N VAL A 54 4.04 -9.23 15.46
CA VAL A 54 4.15 -10.55 14.87
C VAL A 54 5.61 -10.78 14.49
N ARG A 55 6.17 -11.94 14.84
CA ARG A 55 7.48 -12.36 14.41
C ARG A 55 7.35 -13.47 13.38
N LEU A 56 7.96 -13.28 12.23
CA LEU A 56 8.14 -14.28 11.20
C LEU A 56 9.55 -14.83 11.32
N SER A 57 9.70 -16.16 11.47
CA SER A 57 10.98 -16.84 11.54
C SER A 57 11.29 -17.55 10.24
N ARG A 58 12.53 -17.47 9.76
CA ARG A 58 12.95 -18.13 8.53
C ARG A 58 12.81 -19.65 8.69
N ASN A 59 12.24 -20.28 7.68
CA ASN A 59 12.15 -21.74 7.60
C ASN A 59 13.43 -22.31 6.93
N PRO A 60 14.35 -22.89 7.67
CA PRO A 60 15.59 -23.44 7.09
C PRO A 60 15.35 -24.63 6.17
N GLN A 61 14.19 -25.28 6.30
CA GLN A 61 13.78 -26.43 5.48
C GLN A 61 12.83 -26.01 4.36
N TRP A 62 12.79 -24.71 4.00
CA TRP A 62 11.93 -24.27 2.92
C TRP A 62 12.27 -24.99 1.61
N TRP A 63 11.25 -25.59 0.99
CA TRP A 63 11.37 -26.43 -0.21
C TRP A 63 12.06 -25.77 -1.41
N ALA A 64 12.02 -24.45 -1.50
CA ALA A 64 12.63 -23.69 -2.59
C ALA A 64 13.96 -23.01 -2.21
N GLY A 65 14.45 -23.20 -0.99
CA GLY A 65 15.67 -22.55 -0.49
C GLY A 65 16.92 -22.81 -1.33
N ASN A 66 17.01 -24.00 -1.91
CA ASN A 66 18.15 -24.41 -2.77
C ASN A 66 17.92 -24.10 -4.26
N LYS A 67 16.80 -23.49 -4.64
CA LYS A 67 16.54 -23.14 -6.05
C LYS A 67 17.35 -21.92 -6.45
N LYS A 68 18.00 -21.96 -7.62
CA LYS A 68 18.88 -20.90 -8.14
C LYS A 68 18.23 -19.51 -8.10
N GLN A 69 16.93 -19.38 -8.45
CA GLN A 69 16.19 -18.13 -8.48
C GLN A 69 15.93 -17.52 -7.10
N TRP A 70 16.08 -18.28 -6.01
CA TRP A 70 15.83 -17.84 -4.65
C TRP A 70 17.09 -17.72 -3.80
N ARG A 71 18.25 -18.06 -4.33
CA ARG A 71 19.53 -18.19 -3.61
C ARG A 71 19.92 -16.96 -2.78
N TYR A 72 19.55 -15.76 -3.25
CA TYR A 72 19.91 -14.49 -2.60
C TYR A 72 18.68 -13.76 -2.03
N ARG A 73 17.59 -14.47 -1.82
CA ARG A 73 16.34 -13.93 -1.25
C ARG A 73 16.04 -14.59 0.07
N TYR A 74 15.25 -13.91 0.89
CA TYR A 74 14.77 -14.45 2.17
C TYR A 74 15.91 -14.88 3.10
N ASN A 75 16.97 -14.06 3.16
CA ASN A 75 18.21 -14.35 3.87
C ASN A 75 18.25 -13.79 5.30
N VAL A 76 17.30 -12.95 5.71
CA VAL A 76 17.15 -12.51 7.10
C VAL A 76 16.54 -13.63 7.94
N ASP A 77 17.02 -13.81 9.19
CA ASP A 77 16.56 -14.91 10.04
C ASP A 77 15.19 -14.70 10.64
N ALA A 78 14.83 -13.44 10.86
CA ALA A 78 13.51 -13.08 11.35
C ALA A 78 13.07 -11.70 10.86
N ILE A 79 11.75 -11.54 10.71
CA ILE A 79 11.09 -10.28 10.42
C ILE A 79 10.14 -10.00 11.57
N ASN A 80 10.37 -8.91 12.29
CA ASN A 80 9.51 -8.46 13.38
C ASN A 80 8.60 -7.34 12.86
N LEU A 81 7.30 -7.56 12.87
CA LEU A 81 6.30 -6.56 12.55
C LEU A 81 5.75 -5.98 13.86
N THR A 82 5.96 -4.70 14.08
CA THR A 82 5.47 -3.99 15.27
C THR A 82 4.29 -3.10 14.90
N VAL A 83 3.23 -3.15 15.68
CA VAL A 83 2.03 -2.34 15.46
C VAL A 83 2.22 -0.98 16.14
N ILE A 84 2.48 0.05 15.34
CA ILE A 84 2.51 1.45 15.76
C ILE A 84 1.41 2.17 14.97
N ARG A 85 0.40 2.68 15.67
CA ARG A 85 -0.81 3.24 15.02
C ARG A 85 -0.69 4.71 14.66
N ASP A 86 0.25 5.40 15.26
CA ASP A 86 0.49 6.82 15.08
C ASP A 86 1.73 7.02 14.23
N THR A 87 1.60 7.74 13.10
CA THR A 87 2.68 7.94 12.14
C THR A 87 3.84 8.72 12.72
N ALA A 88 3.59 9.69 13.62
CA ALA A 88 4.66 10.44 14.25
C ALA A 88 5.49 9.54 15.19
N LYS A 89 4.80 8.68 15.98
CA LYS A 89 5.47 7.71 16.85
C LYS A 89 6.22 6.63 16.04
N GLU A 90 5.68 6.22 14.90
CA GLU A 90 6.38 5.31 13.98
C GLU A 90 7.67 5.94 13.47
N PHE A 91 7.60 7.19 13.03
CA PHE A 91 8.77 7.94 12.57
C PHE A 91 9.81 8.12 13.67
N GLU A 92 9.40 8.47 14.89
CA GLU A 92 10.30 8.58 16.04
C GLU A 92 10.97 7.24 16.40
N ALA A 93 10.22 6.13 16.34
CA ALA A 93 10.79 4.80 16.55
C ALA A 93 11.83 4.44 15.48
N PHE A 94 11.59 4.82 14.24
CA PHE A 94 12.55 4.67 13.16
C PHE A 94 13.81 5.50 13.39
N LYS A 95 13.67 6.78 13.72
CA LYS A 95 14.82 7.67 14.02
C LYS A 95 15.68 7.19 15.19
N ARG A 96 15.08 6.49 16.17
CA ARG A 96 15.83 5.87 17.28
C ARG A 96 16.46 4.52 16.94
N GLY A 97 16.15 3.95 15.76
CA GLY A 97 16.62 2.62 15.39
C GLY A 97 15.83 1.47 16.03
N ASP A 98 14.64 1.73 16.59
CA ASP A 98 13.76 0.69 17.14
C ASP A 98 13.12 -0.17 16.04
N ILE A 99 13.01 0.37 14.82
CA ILE A 99 12.58 -0.30 13.60
C ILE A 99 13.54 0.01 12.45
N ASP A 100 13.82 -1.00 11.64
CA ASP A 100 14.83 -0.94 10.57
C ASP A 100 14.29 -0.34 9.27
N GLN A 101 12.99 -0.32 9.06
CA GLN A 101 12.37 0.12 7.83
C GLN A 101 11.01 0.77 8.08
N ILE A 102 10.76 1.86 7.39
CA ILE A 102 9.50 2.60 7.40
C ILE A 102 9.10 2.98 5.96
N SER A 103 7.80 3.09 5.69
CA SER A 103 7.28 3.60 4.43
C SER A 103 6.78 5.03 4.63
N LEU A 104 7.49 6.01 4.09
CA LEU A 104 7.10 7.42 4.17
C LEU A 104 6.12 7.75 3.05
N ASN A 105 4.83 7.73 3.35
CA ASN A 105 3.75 8.04 2.40
C ASN A 105 3.32 9.51 2.44
N LEU A 106 3.77 10.27 3.43
CA LEU A 106 3.48 11.69 3.58
C LEU A 106 4.68 12.51 3.10
N ALA A 107 4.45 13.39 2.15
CA ALA A 107 5.48 14.24 1.56
C ALA A 107 6.23 15.09 2.62
N GLU A 108 5.51 15.60 3.65
CA GLU A 108 6.11 16.31 4.78
C GLU A 108 7.24 15.49 5.45
N TYR A 109 7.02 14.19 5.70
CA TYR A 109 8.04 13.36 6.34
C TYR A 109 9.24 13.11 5.43
N TRP A 110 9.01 12.95 4.11
CA TRP A 110 10.08 12.72 3.15
C TRP A 110 10.93 13.97 2.90
N HIS A 111 10.29 15.13 2.75
CA HIS A 111 10.97 16.38 2.36
C HIS A 111 11.41 17.24 3.56
N GLU A 112 10.63 17.26 4.64
CA GLU A 112 10.83 18.20 5.74
C GLU A 112 11.33 17.54 7.03
N LYS A 113 10.78 16.39 7.41
CA LYS A 113 11.19 15.69 8.65
C LYS A 113 12.44 14.83 8.45
N LEU A 114 12.70 14.41 7.21
CA LEU A 114 13.89 13.65 6.84
C LEU A 114 14.48 14.22 5.54
N PRO A 115 14.96 15.48 5.53
CA PRO A 115 15.58 16.07 4.36
C PRO A 115 16.91 15.37 4.03
N ASP A 116 17.42 15.55 2.81
CA ASP A 116 18.65 14.87 2.37
C ASP A 116 19.91 15.35 3.13
N ASN A 117 19.85 16.52 3.76
CA ASN A 117 20.90 17.04 4.64
C ASN A 117 20.68 16.71 6.13
N ASP A 118 19.69 15.86 6.47
CA ASP A 118 19.56 15.31 7.82
C ASP A 118 20.87 14.62 8.22
N PRO A 119 21.40 14.81 9.46
CA PRO A 119 22.67 14.25 9.87
C PRO A 119 22.78 12.74 9.71
N ASP A 120 21.71 11.99 9.99
CA ASP A 120 21.72 10.53 9.88
C ASP A 120 21.66 10.08 8.41
N VAL A 121 21.00 10.85 7.54
CA VAL A 121 20.98 10.61 6.10
C VAL A 121 22.33 10.94 5.49
N ALA A 122 22.90 12.09 5.83
CA ALA A 122 24.20 12.53 5.34
C ALA A 122 25.34 11.60 5.79
N ALA A 123 25.27 11.04 6.99
CA ALA A 123 26.22 10.06 7.51
C ALA A 123 26.00 8.63 6.96
N GLY A 124 24.91 8.39 6.23
CA GLY A 124 24.59 7.07 5.68
C GLY A 124 23.97 6.08 6.68
N TYR A 125 23.57 6.54 7.87
CA TYR A 125 22.84 5.71 8.84
C TYR A 125 21.40 5.47 8.41
N ILE A 126 20.80 6.43 7.71
CA ILE A 126 19.48 6.33 7.11
C ILE A 126 19.61 6.42 5.59
N GLU A 127 19.07 5.44 4.90
CA GLU A 127 19.07 5.39 3.45
C GLU A 127 17.66 5.66 2.91
N LYS A 128 17.50 6.75 2.15
CA LYS A 128 16.25 7.09 1.47
C LYS A 128 16.21 6.41 0.11
N LYS A 129 15.18 5.60 -0.15
CA LYS A 129 15.03 4.88 -1.43
C LYS A 129 13.66 5.08 -2.05
N VAL A 130 13.64 5.40 -3.33
CA VAL A 130 12.44 5.45 -4.15
C VAL A 130 12.52 4.35 -5.19
N PHE A 131 11.48 3.52 -5.26
CA PHE A 131 11.38 2.43 -6.22
C PHE A 131 10.35 2.76 -7.28
N TYR A 132 10.77 2.79 -8.52
CA TYR A 132 9.91 3.03 -9.67
C TYR A 132 9.59 1.74 -10.39
N ASN A 133 8.36 1.61 -10.85
CA ASN A 133 7.94 0.55 -11.75
C ASN A 133 6.90 1.08 -12.74
N GLN A 134 6.61 0.29 -13.79
CA GLN A 134 5.65 0.66 -14.83
C GLN A 134 4.21 0.19 -14.54
N LYS A 135 3.94 -0.33 -13.35
CA LYS A 135 2.58 -0.70 -12.98
C LYS A 135 1.79 0.56 -12.65
N PRO A 136 0.64 0.78 -13.29
CA PRO A 136 -0.26 1.85 -12.89
C PRO A 136 -0.65 1.67 -11.42
N ARG A 137 -0.63 2.77 -10.69
CA ARG A 137 -1.06 2.77 -9.30
C ARG A 137 -2.56 3.01 -9.20
N PRO A 138 -3.23 2.50 -8.16
CA PRO A 138 -4.60 2.86 -7.89
C PRO A 138 -4.74 4.38 -7.77
N PRO A 139 -5.80 4.97 -8.31
CA PRO A 139 -6.03 6.40 -8.17
C PRO A 139 -6.35 6.74 -6.71
N TYR A 140 -5.77 7.82 -6.24
CA TYR A 140 -6.15 8.46 -4.98
C TYR A 140 -7.10 9.62 -5.29
N GLY A 141 -8.12 9.78 -4.48
CA GLY A 141 -9.09 10.85 -4.70
C GLY A 141 -10.24 10.81 -3.69
N LEU A 142 -11.17 11.72 -3.88
CA LEU A 142 -12.42 11.76 -3.14
C LEU A 142 -13.41 10.75 -3.76
N TRP A 143 -13.75 9.72 -3.00
CA TRP A 143 -14.74 8.73 -3.38
C TRP A 143 -16.10 9.13 -2.83
N ILE A 144 -17.06 9.33 -3.72
CA ILE A 144 -18.39 9.82 -3.36
C ILE A 144 -19.36 8.63 -3.29
N ASN A 145 -20.03 8.48 -2.15
CA ASN A 145 -21.08 7.48 -2.00
C ASN A 145 -22.39 7.98 -2.65
N THR A 146 -22.63 7.54 -3.86
CA THR A 146 -23.80 7.94 -4.65
C THR A 146 -25.13 7.35 -4.15
N SER A 147 -25.12 6.54 -3.09
CA SER A 147 -26.35 6.06 -2.43
C SER A 147 -26.87 7.03 -1.36
N GLN A 148 -26.11 8.09 -1.06
CA GLN A 148 -26.56 9.12 -0.11
C GLN A 148 -27.38 10.17 -0.81
N PRO A 149 -28.45 10.70 -0.15
CA PRO A 149 -29.23 11.81 -0.66
C PRO A 149 -28.34 13.00 -1.06
N MET A 150 -28.70 13.69 -2.10
CA MET A 150 -27.95 14.78 -2.77
C MET A 150 -26.69 14.30 -3.52
N LEU A 151 -25.94 13.32 -3.01
CA LEU A 151 -24.75 12.81 -3.69
C LEU A 151 -25.07 11.86 -4.86
N ASP A 152 -26.31 11.44 -4.99
CA ASP A 152 -26.90 10.76 -6.17
C ASP A 152 -27.11 11.71 -7.35
N GLU A 153 -27.22 13.02 -7.09
CA GLU A 153 -27.36 14.05 -8.12
C GLU A 153 -26.03 14.31 -8.85
N LEU A 154 -26.08 14.20 -10.19
CA LEU A 154 -24.87 14.37 -11.02
C LEU A 154 -24.27 15.79 -10.87
N ASN A 155 -25.10 16.82 -10.89
CA ASN A 155 -24.65 18.21 -10.85
C ASN A 155 -23.93 18.52 -9.53
N ILE A 156 -24.42 18.00 -8.41
CA ILE A 156 -23.74 18.15 -7.11
C ILE A 156 -22.34 17.53 -7.16
N ARG A 157 -22.20 16.33 -7.72
CA ARG A 157 -20.86 15.70 -7.85
C ARG A 157 -19.93 16.48 -8.79
N LEU A 158 -20.48 17.05 -9.88
CA LEU A 158 -19.72 17.92 -10.79
C LEU A 158 -19.31 19.22 -10.11
N GLY A 159 -20.21 19.81 -9.31
CA GLY A 159 -19.90 20.97 -8.47
C GLY A 159 -18.76 20.69 -7.50
N ILE A 160 -18.83 19.59 -6.74
CA ILE A 160 -17.76 19.15 -5.83
C ILE A 160 -16.42 19.00 -6.58
N GLN A 161 -16.44 18.38 -7.77
CA GLN A 161 -15.25 18.19 -8.58
C GLN A 161 -14.66 19.53 -9.05
N SER A 162 -15.50 20.46 -9.49
CA SER A 162 -15.09 21.79 -9.97
C SER A 162 -14.62 22.69 -8.82
N ALA A 163 -15.21 22.58 -7.62
CA ALA A 163 -14.81 23.30 -6.43
C ALA A 163 -13.48 22.80 -5.81
N THR A 164 -13.03 21.59 -6.16
CA THR A 164 -11.83 21.02 -5.56
C THR A 164 -10.58 21.37 -6.37
N HIS A 165 -9.72 22.21 -5.78
CA HIS A 165 -8.46 22.62 -6.42
C HIS A 165 -7.35 21.56 -6.25
N TRP A 166 -7.49 20.44 -6.95
CA TRP A 166 -6.56 19.31 -6.84
C TRP A 166 -5.09 19.67 -7.13
N GLN A 167 -4.83 20.56 -8.08
CA GLN A 167 -3.44 20.97 -8.35
C GLN A 167 -2.82 21.65 -7.15
N LEU A 168 -3.56 22.52 -6.47
CA LEU A 168 -3.10 23.15 -5.23
C LEU A 168 -2.81 22.11 -4.13
N VAL A 169 -3.65 21.09 -4.01
CA VAL A 169 -3.42 19.97 -3.07
C VAL A 169 -2.13 19.24 -3.43
N ILE A 170 -1.92 18.92 -4.70
CA ILE A 170 -0.69 18.25 -5.17
C ILE A 170 0.53 19.10 -4.85
N ASP A 171 0.51 20.38 -5.17
CA ASP A 171 1.66 21.27 -5.01
C ASP A 171 1.97 21.56 -3.54
N LYS A 172 0.94 21.79 -2.72
CA LYS A 172 1.13 22.23 -1.32
C LYS A 172 1.22 21.09 -0.31
N PHE A 173 0.39 20.04 -0.45
CA PHE A 173 0.39 18.93 0.51
C PHE A 173 1.27 17.77 0.09
N PHE A 174 1.37 17.52 -1.21
CA PHE A 174 2.18 16.41 -1.74
C PHE A 174 3.51 16.87 -2.36
N ARG A 175 3.85 18.15 -2.26
CA ARG A 175 5.12 18.73 -2.74
C ARG A 175 5.42 18.41 -4.22
N GLY A 176 4.40 18.16 -5.02
CA GLY A 176 4.56 17.74 -6.42
C GLY A 176 4.86 16.26 -6.63
N ASP A 177 4.89 15.43 -5.58
CA ASP A 177 5.18 13.99 -5.68
C ASP A 177 4.10 13.20 -6.40
N TYR A 178 2.93 13.79 -6.60
CA TYR A 178 1.79 13.17 -7.26
C TYR A 178 1.44 13.86 -8.56
N GLN A 179 0.87 13.09 -9.47
CA GLN A 179 0.43 13.59 -10.76
C GLN A 179 -1.09 13.54 -10.87
N ARG A 180 -1.68 14.60 -11.41
CA ARG A 180 -3.11 14.65 -11.69
C ARG A 180 -3.46 13.65 -12.78
N LEU A 181 -4.32 12.69 -12.47
CA LEU A 181 -4.83 11.73 -13.43
C LEU A 181 -5.98 12.33 -14.25
N ALA A 182 -6.03 12.02 -15.54
CA ALA A 182 -7.17 12.37 -16.39
C ALA A 182 -8.36 11.44 -16.13
N THR A 183 -8.09 10.16 -15.86
CA THR A 183 -9.09 9.14 -15.54
C THR A 183 -8.57 8.19 -14.47
N ALA A 184 -9.48 7.42 -13.85
CA ALA A 184 -9.10 6.35 -12.92
C ALA A 184 -8.23 5.25 -13.57
N ASN A 185 -8.22 5.15 -14.90
CA ASN A 185 -7.49 4.14 -15.65
C ASN A 185 -6.27 4.70 -16.38
N ASP A 186 -5.76 5.86 -16.00
CA ASP A 186 -4.53 6.40 -16.58
C ASP A 186 -3.35 5.45 -16.34
N GLY A 187 -2.50 5.32 -17.37
CA GLY A 187 -1.36 4.42 -17.34
C GLY A 187 -1.68 2.96 -17.69
N TYR A 188 -2.93 2.60 -17.95
CA TYR A 188 -3.34 1.23 -18.33
C TYR A 188 -3.27 0.99 -19.86
N GLY A 189 -2.50 1.78 -20.60
CA GLY A 189 -2.29 1.64 -22.04
C GLY A 189 -3.60 1.69 -22.83
N LYS A 190 -3.92 0.66 -23.60
CA LYS A 190 -5.16 0.60 -24.41
C LYS A 190 -6.46 0.63 -23.59
N PHE A 191 -6.41 0.47 -22.30
CA PHE A 191 -7.58 0.56 -21.40
C PHE A 191 -7.76 1.98 -20.82
N SER A 192 -6.84 2.91 -21.11
CA SER A 192 -7.01 4.31 -20.78
C SER A 192 -7.79 5.02 -21.87
N HIS A 193 -8.73 5.89 -21.51
CA HIS A 193 -9.53 6.63 -22.48
C HIS A 193 -8.68 7.75 -23.11
N PRO A 194 -8.57 7.81 -24.46
CA PRO A 194 -7.58 8.67 -25.12
C PRO A 194 -7.91 10.17 -25.06
N SER A 195 -9.18 10.54 -24.93
CA SER A 195 -9.64 11.93 -25.01
C SER A 195 -10.19 12.52 -23.71
N LEU A 196 -10.41 11.71 -22.68
CA LEU A 196 -10.83 12.25 -21.38
C LEU A 196 -9.72 13.05 -20.74
N ARG A 197 -10.10 14.15 -20.10
CA ARG A 197 -9.19 15.02 -19.33
C ARG A 197 -9.81 15.30 -17.97
N ALA A 198 -8.94 15.47 -16.97
CA ALA A 198 -9.38 15.90 -15.64
C ALA A 198 -10.04 17.29 -15.72
N ARG A 199 -11.17 17.47 -15.06
CA ARG A 199 -11.79 18.78 -14.93
C ARG A 199 -10.88 19.70 -14.13
N GLN A 200 -10.80 20.94 -14.56
CA GLN A 200 -10.03 21.96 -13.87
C GLN A 200 -10.85 22.54 -12.71
N PHE A 201 -10.15 23.15 -11.76
CA PHE A 201 -10.78 23.91 -10.71
C PHE A 201 -11.47 25.14 -11.33
N ASP A 202 -12.74 25.30 -11.05
CA ASP A 202 -13.56 26.44 -11.46
C ASP A 202 -14.70 26.64 -10.46
N ILE A 203 -14.53 27.63 -9.58
CA ILE A 203 -15.51 27.90 -8.52
C ILE A 203 -16.82 28.46 -9.07
N LYS A 204 -16.81 29.16 -10.22
CA LYS A 204 -18.02 29.68 -10.83
C LYS A 204 -18.87 28.53 -11.38
N LEU A 205 -18.25 27.64 -12.14
CA LEU A 205 -18.89 26.44 -12.65
C LEU A 205 -19.37 25.49 -11.53
N ALA A 206 -18.80 25.58 -10.35
CA ALA A 206 -19.23 24.77 -9.21
C ALA A 206 -20.50 25.28 -8.53
N LEU A 207 -20.86 26.57 -8.73
CA LEU A 207 -22.03 27.22 -8.15
C LEU A 207 -23.27 27.19 -9.06
N ASP A 208 -23.07 26.95 -10.36
CA ASP A 208 -24.11 26.78 -11.36
C ASP A 208 -24.69 25.36 -11.32
#